data_ee1c86de000e82990336946a6dfe78c8
#
_entry.id   ee1c86de000e82990336946a6dfe78c8
#
_cell.length_a   1.000
_cell.length_b   1.000
_cell.length_c   1.000
_cell.angle_alpha   90.00
_cell.angle_beta   90.00
_cell.angle_gamma   90.00
#
_symmetry.space_group_name_H-M   'P 1'
#
loop_
_entity.id
_entity.type
_entity.pdbx_description
1 polymer ?
#
loop_
_entity_poly.entity_id
_entity_poly.type
_entity_poly.pdbx_seq_one_letter_code
_entity_poly.pdbx_strand_id
1 'polypeptide(L)'
;MASELLELRSAVRPYLENLTAGDCALVAVSGGADSLALAYALLKEAPDLAINLIGVTIDHQLQSGSGKQAQRVLSELKLMGYQEVLIKKVVIEEKSGLE
;
A
#
# COMPACT_ATOMS: atom_id res chain seq x y z
N MET A 1 -1.99 2.68 -21.02
CA MET A 1 -2.35 2.97 -19.62
C MET A 1 -3.59 2.21 -19.17
N ALA A 2 -4.70 2.41 -19.86
CA ALA A 2 -5.94 1.78 -19.42
C ALA A 2 -5.88 0.26 -19.42
N SER A 3 -5.26 -0.33 -20.47
CA SER A 3 -5.16 -1.80 -20.53
C SER A 3 -4.25 -2.36 -19.46
N GLU A 4 -3.19 -1.63 -19.12
CA GLU A 4 -2.29 -2.05 -18.05
C GLU A 4 -3.00 -2.03 -16.70
N LEU A 5 -3.82 -1.00 -16.48
CA LEU A 5 -4.58 -0.91 -15.25
C LEU A 5 -5.59 -2.04 -15.16
N LEU A 6 -6.26 -2.36 -16.26
CA LEU A 6 -7.23 -3.46 -16.27
C LEU A 6 -6.55 -4.80 -16.00
N GLU A 7 -5.37 -5.01 -16.56
CA GLU A 7 -4.63 -6.24 -16.28
C GLU A 7 -4.27 -6.33 -14.79
N LEU A 8 -3.84 -5.20 -14.22
CA LEU A 8 -3.46 -5.18 -12.82
C LEU A 8 -4.68 -5.42 -11.93
N ARG A 9 -5.80 -4.80 -12.26
CA ARG A 9 -7.04 -5.01 -11.52
C ARG A 9 -7.46 -6.47 -11.56
N SER A 10 -7.36 -7.10 -12.73
CA SER A 10 -7.68 -8.52 -12.86
C SER A 10 -6.73 -9.39 -12.06
N ALA A 11 -5.47 -9.00 -11.98
CA ALA A 11 -4.48 -9.77 -11.25
C ALA A 11 -4.68 -9.70 -9.74
N VAL A 12 -5.15 -8.57 -9.21
CA VAL A 12 -5.32 -8.43 -7.76
C VAL A 12 -6.65 -8.98 -7.26
N ARG A 13 -7.66 -9.09 -8.13
CA ARG A 13 -8.98 -9.46 -7.71
C ARG A 13 -9.04 -10.83 -7.00
N PRO A 14 -8.37 -11.88 -7.47
CA PRO A 14 -8.43 -13.17 -6.76
C PRO A 14 -7.94 -13.09 -5.32
N TYR A 15 -6.97 -12.24 -5.04
CA TYR A 15 -6.47 -12.10 -3.67
C TYR A 15 -7.52 -11.47 -2.78
N LEU A 16 -8.28 -10.51 -3.29
CA LEU A 16 -9.34 -9.88 -2.52
C LEU A 16 -10.53 -10.81 -2.37
N GLU A 17 -10.79 -11.64 -3.37
CA GLU A 17 -11.92 -12.57 -3.31
C GLU A 17 -11.74 -13.65 -2.25
N ASN A 18 -10.50 -13.89 -1.82
CA ASN A 18 -10.24 -14.82 -0.72
C ASN A 18 -10.61 -14.24 0.63
N LEU A 19 -10.88 -12.95 0.69
CA LEU A 19 -11.29 -12.30 1.93
C LEU A 19 -12.81 -12.28 2.05
N THR A 20 -13.29 -12.09 3.27
CA THR A 20 -14.72 -12.02 3.54
C THR A 20 -15.16 -10.55 3.54
N ALA A 21 -16.35 -10.29 3.05
CA ALA A 21 -16.91 -8.94 3.07
C ALA A 21 -16.83 -8.37 4.49
N GLY A 22 -16.35 -7.15 4.60
CA GLY A 22 -16.13 -6.50 5.88
C GLY A 22 -14.72 -6.62 6.41
N ASP A 23 -13.90 -7.50 5.83
CA ASP A 23 -12.50 -7.63 6.25
C ASP A 23 -11.71 -6.38 5.92
N CYS A 24 -10.62 -6.20 6.64
CA CYS A 24 -9.63 -5.15 6.37
C CYS A 24 -8.39 -5.78 5.78
N ALA A 25 -7.83 -5.14 4.77
CA ALA A 25 -6.57 -5.55 4.20
C ALA A 25 -5.56 -4.41 4.32
N LEU A 26 -4.36 -4.72 4.76
CA LEU A 26 -3.28 -3.76 4.84
C LEU A 26 -2.52 -3.78 3.53
N VAL A 27 -2.33 -2.62 2.94
CA VAL A 27 -1.64 -2.49 1.66
C VAL A 27 -0.33 -1.77 1.91
N ALA A 28 0.76 -2.51 1.85
CA ALA A 28 2.09 -1.94 2.09
C ALA A 28 2.57 -1.26 0.81
N VAL A 29 2.96 0.00 0.92
CA VAL A 29 3.32 0.82 -0.23
C VAL A 29 4.69 1.43 0.00
N SER A 30 5.60 1.17 -0.93
CA SER A 30 6.97 1.67 -0.84
C SER A 30 7.14 3.08 -1.40
N GLY A 31 6.23 3.51 -2.25
CA GLY A 31 6.33 4.80 -2.91
C GLY A 31 6.85 4.74 -4.33
N GLY A 32 7.31 3.57 -4.78
CA GLY A 32 7.67 3.41 -6.17
C GLY A 32 6.44 3.34 -7.06
N ALA A 33 6.65 3.56 -8.36
CA ALA A 33 5.53 3.62 -9.30
C ALA A 33 4.72 2.34 -9.32
N ASP A 34 5.41 1.19 -9.24
CA ASP A 34 4.71 -0.10 -9.29
C ASP A 34 3.86 -0.32 -8.06
N SER A 35 4.36 0.05 -6.88
CA SER A 35 3.59 -0.16 -5.66
C SER A 35 2.40 0.80 -5.59
N LEU A 36 2.54 2.00 -6.12
CA LEU A 36 1.43 2.95 -6.17
C LEU A 36 0.37 2.49 -7.16
N ALA A 37 0.79 1.93 -8.30
CA ALA A 37 -0.15 1.39 -9.28
C ALA A 37 -0.93 0.22 -8.69
N LEU A 38 -0.25 -0.64 -7.94
CA LEU A 38 -0.90 -1.76 -7.27
C LEU A 38 -1.91 -1.28 -6.24
N ALA A 39 -1.52 -0.27 -5.45
CA ALA A 39 -2.41 0.31 -4.45
C ALA A 39 -3.66 0.88 -5.09
N TYR A 40 -3.52 1.51 -6.25
CA TYR A 40 -4.65 2.06 -6.96
C TYR A 40 -5.57 0.96 -7.51
N ALA A 41 -4.98 -0.10 -8.07
CA ALA A 41 -5.76 -1.22 -8.59
C ALA A 41 -6.59 -1.88 -7.47
N LEU A 42 -5.97 -2.10 -6.31
CA LEU A 42 -6.69 -2.66 -5.17
C LEU A 42 -7.84 -1.76 -4.74
N LEU A 43 -7.60 -0.45 -4.74
CA LEU A 43 -8.63 0.50 -4.35
C LEU A 43 -9.83 0.45 -5.28
N LYS A 44 -9.60 0.16 -6.56
CA LYS A 44 -10.68 0.07 -7.54
C LYS A 44 -11.48 -1.22 -7.41
N GLU A 45 -10.85 -2.31 -6.96
CA GLU A 45 -11.54 -3.59 -6.86
C GLU A 45 -12.20 -3.83 -5.50
N ALA A 46 -11.63 -3.28 -4.44
CA ALA A 46 -12.08 -3.58 -3.08
C ALA A 46 -13.54 -3.22 -2.81
N PRO A 47 -14.06 -2.09 -3.30
CA PRO A 47 -15.45 -1.73 -2.97
C PRO A 47 -16.48 -2.76 -3.46
N ASP A 48 -16.24 -3.36 -4.62
CA ASP A 48 -17.16 -4.36 -5.16
C ASP A 48 -17.25 -5.59 -4.27
N LEU A 49 -16.20 -5.85 -3.49
CA LEU A 49 -16.11 -7.01 -2.62
C LEU A 49 -16.34 -6.65 -1.15
N ALA A 50 -16.60 -5.37 -0.88
CA ALA A 50 -16.83 -4.85 0.46
C ALA A 50 -15.62 -5.08 1.38
N ILE A 51 -14.43 -4.91 0.82
CA ILE A 51 -13.18 -5.04 1.57
C ILE A 51 -12.68 -3.64 1.90
N ASN A 52 -12.27 -3.44 3.16
CA ASN A 52 -11.72 -2.18 3.61
C ASN A 52 -10.20 -2.21 3.47
N LEU A 53 -9.65 -1.18 2.83
CA LEU A 53 -8.21 -1.10 2.62
C LEU A 53 -7.59 -0.05 3.53
N ILE A 54 -6.46 -0.40 4.11
CA ILE A 54 -5.67 0.53 4.91
C ILE A 54 -4.29 0.58 4.27
N GLY A 55 -3.87 1.76 3.83
CA GLY A 55 -2.55 1.93 3.25
C GLY A 55 -1.51 2.03 4.35
N VAL A 56 -0.37 1.38 4.18
CA VAL A 56 0.71 1.41 5.14
C VAL A 56 2.01 1.68 4.41
N THR A 57 2.75 2.68 4.85
CA THR A 57 4.09 2.87 4.33
C THR A 57 5.07 2.76 5.48
N ILE A 58 6.25 2.19 5.20
CA ILE A 58 7.25 1.90 6.21
C ILE A 58 8.34 2.95 6.13
N ASP A 59 8.64 3.59 7.24
CA ASP A 59 9.77 4.49 7.37
C ASP A 59 10.88 3.73 8.08
N HIS A 60 11.86 3.28 7.30
CA HIS A 60 12.97 2.48 7.84
C HIS A 60 13.98 3.29 8.61
N GLN A 61 13.93 4.62 8.48
CA GLN A 61 14.83 5.53 9.17
C GLN A 61 16.30 5.27 8.85
N LEU A 62 16.56 4.74 7.65
CA LEU A 62 17.93 4.40 7.23
C LEU A 62 18.68 5.58 6.66
N GLN A 63 17.96 6.60 6.17
CA GLN A 63 18.55 7.75 5.51
C GLN A 63 17.88 9.00 6.00
N SER A 64 18.61 10.11 5.95
CA SER A 64 17.96 11.38 6.19
C SER A 64 16.94 11.60 5.07
N GLY A 65 15.76 12.05 5.44
CA GLY A 65 14.70 12.26 4.47
C GLY A 65 13.73 11.10 4.34
N SER A 66 13.97 9.98 5.01
CA SER A 66 13.02 8.86 4.92
C SER A 66 11.65 9.24 5.46
N GLY A 67 11.62 10.11 6.49
CA GLY A 67 10.34 10.60 7.00
C GLY A 67 9.59 11.43 5.97
N LYS A 68 10.28 12.22 5.18
CA LYS A 68 9.64 13.01 4.12
C LYS A 68 9.11 12.10 3.04
N GLN A 69 9.84 11.05 2.71
CA GLN A 69 9.39 10.06 1.74
C GLN A 69 8.09 9.41 2.21
N ALA A 70 8.04 9.00 3.47
CA ALA A 70 6.85 8.37 4.02
C ALA A 70 5.66 9.34 4.00
N GLN A 71 5.89 10.61 4.32
CA GLN A 71 4.81 11.60 4.28
C GLN A 71 4.31 11.82 2.85
N ARG A 72 5.21 11.79 1.87
CA ARG A 72 4.82 11.94 0.47
C ARG A 72 3.92 10.78 0.06
N VAL A 73 4.30 9.56 0.44
CA VAL A 73 3.51 8.37 0.11
C VAL A 73 2.14 8.45 0.77
N LEU A 74 2.09 8.86 2.04
CA LEU A 74 0.83 9.03 2.74
C LEU A 74 -0.09 10.00 1.99
N SER A 75 0.46 11.13 1.56
CA SER A 75 -0.31 12.13 0.83
C SER A 75 -0.83 11.57 -0.49
N GLU A 76 0.01 10.83 -1.20
CA GLU A 76 -0.39 10.26 -2.48
C GLU A 76 -1.50 9.22 -2.32
N LEU A 77 -1.40 8.40 -1.28
CA LEU A 77 -2.45 7.40 -1.03
C LEU A 77 -3.77 8.06 -0.67
N LYS A 78 -3.73 9.12 0.12
CA LYS A 78 -4.95 9.83 0.48
C LYS A 78 -5.56 10.52 -0.72
N LEU A 79 -4.72 11.09 -1.59
CA LEU A 79 -5.22 11.74 -2.80
C LEU A 79 -5.88 10.74 -3.75
N MET A 80 -5.39 9.51 -3.81
CA MET A 80 -6.00 8.52 -4.69
C MET A 80 -7.28 7.92 -4.11
N GLY A 81 -7.53 8.08 -2.80
CA GLY A 81 -8.79 7.67 -2.23
C GLY A 81 -8.72 6.82 -0.98
N TYR A 82 -7.53 6.46 -0.50
CA TYR A 82 -7.43 5.71 0.74
C TYR A 82 -7.88 6.57 1.90
N GLN A 83 -8.84 6.09 2.66
CA GLN A 83 -9.38 6.83 3.79
C GLN A 83 -8.51 6.71 5.02
N GLU A 84 -7.80 5.59 5.15
CA GLU A 84 -6.93 5.36 6.29
C GLU A 84 -5.56 4.97 5.80
N VAL A 85 -4.53 5.71 6.23
CA VAL A 85 -3.15 5.45 5.86
C VAL A 85 -2.30 5.60 7.12
N LEU A 86 -1.41 4.64 7.31
CA LEU A 86 -0.54 4.60 8.48
C LEU A 86 0.92 4.67 8.03
N ILE A 87 1.73 5.36 8.83
CA ILE A 87 3.18 5.34 8.67
C ILE A 87 3.73 4.56 9.84
N LYS A 88 4.46 3.49 9.55
CA LYS A 88 5.10 2.68 10.57
C LYS A 88 6.58 2.93 10.55
N LYS A 89 7.12 3.40 11.66
CA LYS A 89 8.56 3.61 11.80
C LYS A 89 9.20 2.35 12.29
N VAL A 90 10.29 1.96 11.65
CA VAL A 90 11.01 0.74 11.99
C VAL A 90 12.47 1.10 12.20
N VAL A 91 13.04 0.59 13.28
CA VAL A 91 14.46 0.75 13.56
C VAL A 91 15.13 -0.58 13.27
N ILE A 92 16.12 -0.55 12.39
CA ILE A 92 16.85 -1.76 12.02
C ILE A 92 18.19 -1.72 12.75
N GLU A 93 18.41 -2.71 13.61
CA GLU A 93 19.69 -2.84 14.31
C GLU A 93 20.60 -3.71 13.48
N GLU A 94 21.76 -3.16 13.15
CA GLU A 94 22.64 -3.81 12.21
C GLU A 94 23.08 -5.18 12.67
N LYS A 95 23.37 -5.33 13.94
CA LYS A 95 23.95 -6.59 14.36
C LYS A 95 22.93 -7.64 14.72
N SER A 96 21.71 -7.28 14.98
CA SER A 96 20.75 -8.31 15.39
C SER A 96 20.06 -8.96 14.23
N GLY A 97 19.83 -8.22 13.19
CA GLY A 97 19.06 -8.76 12.08
C GLY A 97 19.86 -9.47 11.03
N LEU A 98 21.15 -9.35 11.09
CA LEU A 98 22.01 -9.84 10.01
C LEU A 98 22.72 -11.13 10.31
N GLU A 99 22.61 -11.62 11.48
CA GLU A 99 23.27 -12.87 11.85
C GLU A 99 22.64 -14.14 11.37
#